data_59ed634fd9ad8b1a1eb8bc4e75e17018
#
_entry.id   59ed634fd9ad8b1a1eb8bc4e75e17018
#
_cell.length_a   1.000
_cell.length_b   1.000
_cell.length_c   1.000
_cell.angle_alpha   90.00
_cell.angle_beta   90.00
_cell.angle_gamma   90.00
#
_symmetry.space_group_name_H-M   'P 1'
#
loop_
_entity.id
_entity.type
_entity.pdbx_description
1 polymer ?
#
loop_
_entity_poly.entity_id
_entity_poly.type
_entity_poly.pdbx_seq_one_letter_code
_entity_poly.pdbx_strand_id
1 'polypeptide(L)'
;MSARLVDDLPRPSGVPGLRVWLKSSGYARRLLLGEAGDPWESAPRFLSFFTQAHGLLRPDVAVVDVGDLYRSWVARHPALKAEMAAKSRVAFPLRRMLEEEGPRKLLTEVVEAVAASLRGQTPLVLALPAPRRWLTEAAGFAGRTAVTVDTDAVESAALYMADFVRVVGALPIGGLLLEEDEAASDGDLEATRPLVNVARHYRWGLALRGQAAAGSDELDSLIGAAPVAGGDLAQGLDVSQELWSGAPVAELGAGQFYFAEIPEGAEPESVLQQLSRLRA
;
A
#
# COMPACT_ATOMS: atom_id res chain seq x y z
N MET A 1 -13.69 -17.69 6.66
CA MET A 1 -12.22 -17.65 6.50
C MET A 1 -11.93 -16.42 5.67
N SER A 2 -10.90 -15.63 6.02
CA SER A 2 -10.50 -14.46 5.22
C SER A 2 -9.72 -14.91 3.99
N ALA A 3 -9.93 -14.28 2.83
CA ALA A 3 -9.08 -14.46 1.66
C ALA A 3 -7.66 -13.96 2.01
N ARG A 4 -6.64 -14.77 1.74
CA ARG A 4 -5.24 -14.43 2.00
C ARG A 4 -4.59 -14.05 0.68
N LEU A 5 -3.83 -12.95 0.66
CA LEU A 5 -3.15 -12.51 -0.54
C LEU A 5 -2.28 -13.62 -1.17
N VAL A 6 -1.52 -14.34 -0.35
CA VAL A 6 -0.61 -15.42 -0.81
C VAL A 6 -1.32 -16.58 -1.51
N ASP A 7 -2.61 -16.82 -1.21
CA ASP A 7 -3.39 -17.89 -1.84
C ASP A 7 -3.86 -17.48 -3.25
N ASP A 8 -3.98 -16.16 -3.48
CA ASP A 8 -4.47 -15.58 -4.74
C ASP A 8 -3.32 -15.11 -5.67
N LEU A 9 -2.07 -15.05 -5.20
CA LEU A 9 -0.93 -14.71 -6.04
C LEU A 9 -0.69 -15.79 -7.11
N PRO A 10 -0.44 -15.42 -8.38
CA PRO A 10 -0.13 -16.38 -9.42
C PRO A 10 1.21 -17.09 -9.15
N ARG A 11 1.31 -18.35 -9.53
CA ARG A 11 2.52 -19.16 -9.31
C ARG A 11 3.27 -19.40 -10.61
N PRO A 12 4.62 -19.47 -10.57
CA PRO A 12 5.42 -19.82 -11.74
C PRO A 12 5.05 -21.16 -12.38
N SER A 13 4.43 -22.06 -11.60
CA SER A 13 3.89 -23.35 -12.08
C SER A 13 2.66 -23.20 -13.00
N GLY A 14 2.23 -21.96 -13.30
CA GLY A 14 1.12 -21.67 -14.19
C GLY A 14 -0.28 -21.82 -13.57
N VAL A 15 -0.36 -21.94 -12.23
CA VAL A 15 -1.66 -21.88 -11.55
C VAL A 15 -2.18 -20.44 -11.65
N PRO A 16 -3.38 -20.24 -12.24
CA PRO A 16 -4.00 -18.93 -12.32
C PRO A 16 -4.18 -18.35 -10.91
N GLY A 17 -3.92 -17.07 -10.78
CA GLY A 17 -4.14 -16.31 -9.57
C GLY A 17 -4.81 -14.98 -9.90
N LEU A 18 -4.65 -13.98 -9.05
CA LEU A 18 -5.09 -12.61 -9.34
C LEU A 18 -4.47 -12.13 -10.67
N ARG A 19 -5.27 -11.44 -11.46
CA ARG A 19 -4.82 -10.90 -12.74
C ARG A 19 -4.49 -9.42 -12.66
N VAL A 20 -5.30 -8.64 -11.93
CA VAL A 20 -5.17 -7.19 -11.90
C VAL A 20 -5.25 -6.65 -10.47
N TRP A 21 -4.16 -6.14 -9.97
CA TRP A 21 -4.12 -5.41 -8.70
C TRP A 21 -4.23 -3.91 -8.98
N LEU A 22 -5.32 -3.30 -8.54
CA LEU A 22 -5.56 -1.87 -8.75
C LEU A 22 -5.30 -1.08 -7.47
N LYS A 23 -4.60 0.03 -7.61
CA LYS A 23 -4.57 1.10 -6.63
C LYS A 23 -5.34 2.30 -7.18
N SER A 24 -6.35 2.76 -6.47
CA SER A 24 -7.30 3.74 -6.99
C SER A 24 -7.72 4.80 -5.98
N SER A 25 -7.03 4.92 -4.84
CA SER A 25 -7.45 5.79 -3.73
C SER A 25 -7.66 7.25 -4.16
N GLY A 26 -6.68 7.84 -4.84
CA GLY A 26 -6.75 9.23 -5.31
C GLY A 26 -7.86 9.44 -6.33
N TYR A 27 -7.91 8.57 -7.36
CA TYR A 27 -8.93 8.62 -8.40
C TYR A 27 -10.35 8.48 -7.83
N ALA A 28 -10.58 7.45 -7.01
CA ALA A 28 -11.89 7.20 -6.42
C ALA A 28 -12.32 8.35 -5.49
N ARG A 29 -11.37 8.91 -4.71
CA ARG A 29 -11.65 10.08 -3.85
C ARG A 29 -12.13 11.27 -4.68
N ARG A 30 -11.39 11.63 -5.73
CA ARG A 30 -11.77 12.74 -6.62
C ARG A 30 -13.13 12.49 -7.29
N LEU A 31 -13.35 11.28 -7.81
CA LEU A 31 -14.57 10.92 -8.53
C LEU A 31 -15.81 10.94 -7.64
N LEU A 32 -15.72 10.38 -6.43
CA LEU A 32 -16.89 10.14 -5.56
C LEU A 32 -17.10 11.24 -4.52
N LEU A 33 -16.05 11.94 -4.10
CA LEU A 33 -16.12 12.94 -3.03
C LEU A 33 -15.73 14.35 -3.50
N GLY A 34 -15.21 14.50 -4.73
CA GLY A 34 -14.66 15.76 -5.24
C GLY A 34 -13.32 16.13 -4.62
N GLU A 35 -12.79 17.30 -5.01
CA GLU A 35 -11.44 17.74 -4.60
C GLU A 35 -11.28 17.95 -3.09
N ALA A 36 -12.31 18.44 -2.43
CA ALA A 36 -12.28 18.73 -0.98
C ALA A 36 -12.75 17.59 -0.09
N GLY A 37 -13.24 16.51 -0.69
CA GLY A 37 -13.79 15.39 0.08
C GLY A 37 -12.69 14.52 0.71
N ASP A 38 -12.89 14.18 1.98
CA ASP A 38 -11.99 13.30 2.75
C ASP A 38 -12.74 12.08 3.25
N PRO A 39 -12.43 10.86 2.78
CA PRO A 39 -13.06 9.66 3.28
C PRO A 39 -12.66 9.34 4.73
N TRP A 40 -11.50 9.84 5.19
CA TRP A 40 -10.94 9.55 6.49
C TRP A 40 -11.51 10.38 7.65
N GLU A 41 -12.62 11.07 7.44
CA GLU A 41 -13.31 11.78 8.53
C GLU A 41 -13.91 10.82 9.56
N SER A 42 -14.40 9.66 9.13
CA SER A 42 -14.94 8.61 10.01
C SER A 42 -15.00 7.25 9.31
N ALA A 43 -15.04 6.16 10.07
CA ALA A 43 -15.16 4.82 9.53
C ALA A 43 -16.43 4.59 8.68
N PRO A 44 -17.65 5.07 9.05
CA PRO A 44 -18.81 4.95 8.18
C PRO A 44 -18.67 5.69 6.85
N ARG A 45 -18.01 6.87 6.85
CA ARG A 45 -17.76 7.63 5.63
C ARG A 45 -16.77 6.89 4.73
N PHE A 46 -15.70 6.36 5.31
CA PHE A 46 -14.74 5.55 4.58
C PHE A 46 -15.41 4.30 3.98
N LEU A 47 -16.21 3.58 4.74
CA LEU A 47 -16.90 2.38 4.27
C LEU A 47 -17.85 2.69 3.09
N SER A 48 -18.61 3.78 3.16
CA SER A 48 -19.46 4.21 2.04
C SER A 48 -18.66 4.50 0.78
N PHE A 49 -17.60 5.28 0.91
CA PHE A 49 -16.65 5.57 -0.15
C PHE A 49 -16.03 4.28 -0.74
N PHE A 50 -15.46 3.43 0.13
CA PHE A 50 -14.83 2.17 -0.26
C PHE A 50 -15.80 1.26 -1.02
N THR A 51 -17.01 1.08 -0.53
CA THR A 51 -18.00 0.20 -1.13
C THR A 51 -18.40 0.67 -2.54
N GLN A 52 -18.55 1.99 -2.74
CA GLN A 52 -18.83 2.56 -4.06
C GLN A 52 -17.66 2.37 -5.02
N ALA A 53 -16.43 2.69 -4.58
CA ALA A 53 -15.22 2.52 -5.39
C ALA A 53 -14.99 1.04 -5.77
N HIS A 54 -15.13 0.13 -4.79
CA HIS A 54 -14.97 -1.30 -5.01
C HIS A 54 -16.03 -1.87 -5.97
N GLY A 55 -17.28 -1.45 -5.84
CA GLY A 55 -18.37 -1.85 -6.75
C GLY A 55 -18.17 -1.36 -8.18
N LEU A 56 -17.62 -0.15 -8.36
CA LEU A 56 -17.33 0.44 -9.66
C LEU A 56 -16.14 -0.25 -10.35
N LEU A 57 -15.03 -0.41 -9.63
CA LEU A 57 -13.75 -0.85 -10.20
C LEU A 57 -13.55 -2.37 -10.14
N ARG A 58 -14.20 -3.07 -9.23
CA ARG A 58 -14.11 -4.53 -9.02
C ARG A 58 -12.67 -5.05 -9.02
N PRO A 59 -11.80 -4.55 -8.13
CA PRO A 59 -10.41 -4.99 -8.07
C PRO A 59 -10.32 -6.42 -7.53
N ASP A 60 -9.28 -7.17 -7.95
CA ASP A 60 -9.01 -8.51 -7.43
C ASP A 60 -8.40 -8.46 -6.00
N VAL A 61 -7.84 -7.31 -5.62
CA VAL A 61 -7.29 -7.01 -4.30
C VAL A 61 -7.92 -5.73 -3.76
N ALA A 62 -8.49 -5.80 -2.57
CA ALA A 62 -9.00 -4.62 -1.86
C ALA A 62 -7.86 -3.92 -1.13
N VAL A 63 -7.71 -2.63 -1.33
CA VAL A 63 -6.61 -1.84 -0.73
C VAL A 63 -7.16 -0.77 0.22
N VAL A 64 -6.62 -0.72 1.43
CA VAL A 64 -6.76 0.40 2.36
C VAL A 64 -5.42 1.11 2.45
N ASP A 65 -5.37 2.36 1.97
CA ASP A 65 -4.14 3.17 1.92
C ASP A 65 -3.90 3.88 3.26
N VAL A 66 -2.99 3.33 4.06
CA VAL A 66 -2.62 3.88 5.38
C VAL A 66 -1.84 5.18 5.24
N GLY A 67 -1.07 5.33 4.16
CA GLY A 67 -0.39 6.59 3.87
C GLY A 67 -1.40 7.74 3.71
N ASP A 68 -2.52 7.51 3.00
CA ASP A 68 -3.59 8.50 2.85
C ASP A 68 -4.25 8.85 4.18
N LEU A 69 -4.50 7.86 5.05
CA LEU A 69 -5.00 8.12 6.40
C LEU A 69 -4.13 9.14 7.14
N TYR A 70 -2.82 8.90 7.16
CA TYR A 70 -1.91 9.77 7.90
C TYR A 70 -1.71 11.13 7.22
N ARG A 71 -1.70 11.21 5.89
CA ARG A 71 -1.73 12.50 5.17
C ARG A 71 -2.94 13.33 5.56
N SER A 72 -4.12 12.73 5.51
CA SER A 72 -5.36 13.37 5.92
C SER A 72 -5.33 13.78 7.40
N TRP A 73 -4.91 12.88 8.29
CA TRP A 73 -4.88 13.14 9.73
C TRP A 73 -3.96 14.30 10.07
N VAL A 74 -2.72 14.28 9.61
CA VAL A 74 -1.72 15.32 9.85
C VAL A 74 -2.16 16.67 9.27
N ALA A 75 -2.82 16.67 8.10
CA ALA A 75 -3.34 17.90 7.50
C ALA A 75 -4.38 18.58 8.40
N ARG A 76 -5.22 17.80 9.09
CA ARG A 76 -6.29 18.30 9.98
C ARG A 76 -5.83 18.60 11.40
N HIS A 77 -4.60 18.20 11.79
CA HIS A 77 -4.08 18.34 13.15
C HIS A 77 -2.77 19.14 13.20
N PRO A 78 -2.82 20.49 13.11
CA PRO A 78 -1.61 21.33 13.14
C PRO A 78 -0.75 21.16 14.40
N ALA A 79 -1.38 20.85 15.55
CA ALA A 79 -0.65 20.59 16.79
C ALA A 79 0.28 19.37 16.67
N LEU A 80 -0.19 18.29 16.02
CA LEU A 80 0.63 17.12 15.75
C LEU A 80 1.86 17.46 14.88
N LYS A 81 1.70 18.31 13.86
CA LYS A 81 2.84 18.79 13.05
C LYS A 81 3.90 19.47 13.90
N ALA A 82 3.48 20.33 14.84
CA ALA A 82 4.41 21.01 15.74
C ALA A 82 5.15 20.01 16.65
N GLU A 83 4.44 19.01 17.17
CA GLU A 83 5.03 17.96 17.98
C GLU A 83 6.01 17.08 17.20
N MET A 84 5.68 16.73 15.94
CA MET A 84 6.57 16.00 15.03
C MET A 84 7.88 16.76 14.77
N ALA A 85 7.84 18.10 14.74
CA ALA A 85 8.99 18.97 14.56
C ALA A 85 9.88 19.15 15.82
N ALA A 86 9.43 18.69 17.00
CA ALA A 86 10.05 19.02 18.29
C ALA A 86 11.47 18.47 18.50
N LYS A 87 11.91 17.43 17.78
CA LYS A 87 13.24 16.84 17.89
C LYS A 87 13.90 16.68 16.52
N SER A 88 15.23 16.86 16.46
CA SER A 88 16.02 16.79 15.22
C SER A 88 16.23 15.38 14.66
N ARG A 89 16.09 14.30 15.47
CA ARG A 89 16.30 12.91 15.03
C ARG A 89 15.40 12.56 13.84
N VAL A 90 15.96 11.95 12.80
CA VAL A 90 15.27 11.66 11.54
C VAL A 90 14.00 10.81 11.74
N ALA A 91 14.07 9.77 12.55
CA ALA A 91 12.96 8.88 12.80
C ALA A 91 11.90 9.43 13.78
N PHE A 92 12.15 10.58 14.44
CA PHE A 92 11.24 11.11 15.44
C PHE A 92 9.88 11.57 14.90
N PRO A 93 9.79 12.29 13.76
CA PRO A 93 8.50 12.68 13.19
C PRO A 93 7.62 11.47 12.91
N LEU A 94 8.16 10.42 12.27
CA LEU A 94 7.42 9.20 11.97
C LEU A 94 6.95 8.51 13.25
N ARG A 95 7.84 8.34 14.22
CA ARG A 95 7.49 7.77 15.51
C ARG A 95 6.32 8.50 16.14
N ARG A 96 6.43 9.85 16.30
CA ARG A 96 5.38 10.65 16.94
C ARG A 96 4.04 10.54 16.19
N MET A 97 4.09 10.52 14.87
CA MET A 97 2.91 10.37 14.02
C MET A 97 2.24 9.01 14.23
N LEU A 98 3.02 7.92 14.26
CA LEU A 98 2.49 6.57 14.44
C LEU A 98 2.03 6.26 15.87
N GLU A 99 2.52 6.98 16.90
CA GLU A 99 2.07 6.89 18.30
C GLU A 99 0.69 7.55 18.52
N GLU A 100 0.19 8.35 17.57
CA GLU A 100 -1.10 9.04 17.69
C GLU A 100 -2.26 8.04 17.78
N GLU A 101 -3.07 8.12 18.83
CA GLU A 101 -4.15 7.16 19.09
C GLU A 101 -5.32 7.31 18.11
N GLY A 102 -5.64 8.54 17.69
CA GLY A 102 -6.78 8.82 16.82
C GLY A 102 -6.75 8.05 15.51
N PRO A 103 -5.69 8.15 14.69
CA PRO A 103 -5.60 7.40 13.43
C PRO A 103 -5.49 5.87 13.65
N ARG A 104 -4.87 5.43 14.75
CA ARG A 104 -4.83 3.99 15.11
C ARG A 104 -6.23 3.42 15.32
N LYS A 105 -7.06 4.13 16.10
CA LYS A 105 -8.45 3.77 16.35
C LYS A 105 -9.26 3.80 15.06
N LEU A 106 -9.17 4.88 14.28
CA LEU A 106 -9.87 5.02 13.01
C LEU A 106 -9.50 3.92 12.03
N LEU A 107 -8.20 3.57 11.92
CA LEU A 107 -7.76 2.46 11.07
C LEU A 107 -8.41 1.14 11.48
N THR A 108 -8.43 0.85 12.78
CA THR A 108 -9.04 -0.39 13.30
C THR A 108 -10.52 -0.46 12.92
N GLU A 109 -11.29 0.61 13.15
CA GLU A 109 -12.71 0.70 12.80
C GLU A 109 -12.93 0.55 11.28
N VAL A 110 -12.09 1.19 10.47
CA VAL A 110 -12.15 1.12 8.99
C VAL A 110 -11.87 -0.29 8.51
N VAL A 111 -10.77 -0.91 8.97
CA VAL A 111 -10.38 -2.26 8.54
C VAL A 111 -11.44 -3.28 8.94
N GLU A 112 -12.00 -3.18 10.15
CA GLU A 112 -13.08 -4.06 10.60
C GLU A 112 -14.31 -3.94 9.70
N ALA A 113 -14.76 -2.70 9.41
CA ALA A 113 -15.92 -2.43 8.58
C ALA A 113 -15.72 -2.90 7.12
N VAL A 114 -14.55 -2.61 6.53
CA VAL A 114 -14.20 -3.02 5.17
C VAL A 114 -14.12 -4.55 5.08
N ALA A 115 -13.43 -5.21 6.00
CA ALA A 115 -13.32 -6.66 6.02
C ALA A 115 -14.68 -7.35 6.13
N ALA A 116 -15.57 -6.81 6.97
CA ALA A 116 -16.95 -7.29 7.07
C ALA A 116 -17.72 -7.14 5.75
N SER A 117 -17.52 -6.02 5.01
CA SER A 117 -18.19 -5.77 3.72
C SER A 117 -17.70 -6.72 2.62
N LEU A 118 -16.42 -7.07 2.62
CA LEU A 118 -15.80 -7.99 1.65
C LEU A 118 -16.20 -9.45 1.86
N ARG A 119 -16.67 -9.83 3.05
CA ARG A 119 -17.11 -11.19 3.39
C ARG A 119 -16.08 -12.29 3.09
N GLY A 120 -14.81 -11.94 3.08
CA GLY A 120 -13.71 -12.87 2.77
C GLY A 120 -13.64 -13.30 1.30
N GLN A 121 -14.27 -12.58 0.38
CA GLN A 121 -14.26 -12.90 -1.06
C GLN A 121 -13.03 -12.30 -1.77
N THR A 122 -12.53 -11.18 -1.28
CA THR A 122 -11.39 -10.45 -1.83
C THR A 122 -10.35 -10.24 -0.74
N PRO A 123 -9.06 -10.51 -0.97
CA PRO A 123 -8.03 -10.25 0.02
C PRO A 123 -7.94 -8.75 0.30
N LEU A 124 -7.93 -8.39 1.60
CA LEU A 124 -7.75 -7.02 2.05
C LEU A 124 -6.29 -6.76 2.34
N VAL A 125 -5.71 -5.78 1.68
CA VAL A 125 -4.31 -5.38 1.82
C VAL A 125 -4.22 -3.98 2.39
N LEU A 126 -3.30 -3.77 3.34
CA LEU A 126 -2.92 -2.45 3.81
C LEU A 126 -1.73 -1.96 2.99
N ALA A 127 -1.89 -0.84 2.28
CA ALA A 127 -0.80 -0.17 1.61
C ALA A 127 -0.15 0.86 2.55
N LEU A 128 1.16 0.76 2.71
CA LEU A 128 1.97 1.66 3.54
C LEU A 128 3.16 2.16 2.71
N PRO A 129 3.56 3.43 2.88
CA PRO A 129 4.89 3.83 2.40
C PRO A 129 5.94 2.90 3.02
N ALA A 130 6.95 2.49 2.23
CA ALA A 130 8.09 1.75 2.77
C ALA A 130 8.84 2.58 3.83
N PRO A 131 9.60 1.97 4.73
CA PRO A 131 10.19 2.69 5.87
C PRO A 131 11.00 3.92 5.48
N ARG A 132 11.83 3.85 4.44
CA ARG A 132 12.63 4.98 3.93
C ARG A 132 11.74 6.11 3.42
N ARG A 133 10.78 5.77 2.57
CA ARG A 133 9.80 6.72 2.03
C ARG A 133 9.00 7.38 3.16
N TRP A 134 8.50 6.61 4.12
CA TRP A 134 7.68 7.17 5.20
C TRP A 134 8.45 8.08 6.15
N LEU A 135 9.75 7.80 6.37
CA LEU A 135 10.64 8.74 7.09
C LEU A 135 10.73 10.09 6.37
N THR A 136 10.91 10.06 5.06
CA THR A 136 11.00 11.28 4.23
C THR A 136 9.68 12.05 4.22
N GLU A 137 8.55 11.36 4.04
CA GLU A 137 7.21 11.97 4.09
C GLU A 137 6.93 12.59 5.47
N ALA A 138 7.21 11.86 6.55
CA ALA A 138 7.00 12.35 7.92
C ALA A 138 7.90 13.55 8.26
N ALA A 139 9.12 13.57 7.76
CA ALA A 139 10.01 14.72 7.87
C ALA A 139 9.46 15.93 7.11
N GLY A 140 8.90 15.71 5.92
CA GLY A 140 8.20 16.74 5.15
C GLY A 140 7.01 17.34 5.91
N PHE A 141 6.19 16.51 6.56
CA PHE A 141 5.10 16.98 7.42
C PHE A 141 5.59 17.84 8.59
N ALA A 142 6.76 17.52 9.14
CA ALA A 142 7.43 18.30 10.18
C ALA A 142 8.15 19.57 9.66
N GLY A 143 7.96 19.92 8.36
CA GLY A 143 8.53 21.10 7.73
C GLY A 143 10.03 20.97 7.35
N ARG A 144 10.56 19.75 7.24
CA ARG A 144 11.96 19.51 6.83
C ARG A 144 12.03 19.24 5.33
N THR A 145 12.82 20.03 4.61
CA THR A 145 12.94 19.96 3.14
C THR A 145 14.02 19.00 2.64
N ALA A 146 14.99 18.66 3.48
CA ALA A 146 16.03 17.71 3.14
C ALA A 146 16.41 16.89 4.40
N VAL A 147 16.33 15.57 4.28
CA VAL A 147 16.76 14.64 5.30
C VAL A 147 17.61 13.56 4.66
N THR A 148 18.74 13.24 5.29
CA THR A 148 19.52 12.06 4.93
C THR A 148 18.99 10.89 5.76
N VAL A 149 18.51 9.85 5.08
CA VAL A 149 17.99 8.63 5.72
C VAL A 149 19.06 7.55 5.60
N ASP A 150 19.66 7.16 6.72
CA ASP A 150 20.58 6.03 6.82
C ASP A 150 19.85 4.72 7.15
N THR A 151 20.55 3.61 7.10
CA THR A 151 19.99 2.27 7.37
C THR A 151 19.50 2.13 8.82
N ASP A 152 20.15 2.77 9.79
CA ASP A 152 19.73 2.74 11.20
C ASP A 152 18.37 3.46 11.39
N ALA A 153 18.16 4.54 10.63
CA ALA A 153 16.86 5.23 10.62
C ALA A 153 15.78 4.36 9.98
N VAL A 154 16.11 3.64 8.89
CA VAL A 154 15.19 2.70 8.24
C VAL A 154 14.79 1.57 9.19
N GLU A 155 15.74 0.96 9.91
CA GLU A 155 15.47 -0.07 10.91
C GLU A 155 14.56 0.48 12.04
N SER A 156 14.87 1.68 12.55
CA SER A 156 14.03 2.34 13.55
C SER A 156 12.60 2.56 13.04
N ALA A 157 12.45 2.99 11.79
CA ALA A 157 11.14 3.16 11.16
C ALA A 157 10.39 1.83 11.05
N ALA A 158 11.06 0.78 10.59
CA ALA A 158 10.47 -0.56 10.47
C ALA A 158 9.98 -1.10 11.82
N LEU A 159 10.70 -0.82 12.92
CA LEU A 159 10.28 -1.16 14.28
C LEU A 159 8.99 -0.41 14.68
N TYR A 160 8.93 0.91 14.43
CA TYR A 160 7.71 1.70 14.74
C TYR A 160 6.51 1.27 13.89
N MET A 161 6.75 0.99 12.62
CA MET A 161 5.73 0.48 11.71
C MET A 161 5.23 -0.91 12.13
N ALA A 162 6.16 -1.79 12.52
CA ALA A 162 5.82 -3.13 13.03
C ALA A 162 4.96 -3.07 14.30
N ASP A 163 5.26 -2.14 15.21
CA ASP A 163 4.40 -1.90 16.38
C ASP A 163 3.02 -1.35 15.97
N PHE A 164 3.02 -0.39 15.06
CA PHE A 164 1.81 0.23 14.55
C PHE A 164 0.86 -0.79 13.91
N VAL A 165 1.31 -1.64 12.99
CA VAL A 165 0.42 -2.57 12.27
C VAL A 165 -0.15 -3.67 13.16
N ARG A 166 0.42 -3.91 14.34
CA ARG A 166 -0.14 -4.86 15.32
C ARG A 166 -1.52 -4.45 15.84
N VAL A 167 -1.90 -3.18 15.78
CA VAL A 167 -3.24 -2.71 16.23
C VAL A 167 -4.37 -3.39 15.45
N VAL A 168 -4.10 -3.82 14.23
CA VAL A 168 -5.04 -4.53 13.35
C VAL A 168 -4.72 -6.01 13.21
N GLY A 169 -3.80 -6.54 14.01
CA GLY A 169 -3.31 -7.92 13.91
C GLY A 169 -4.38 -9.01 14.10
N ALA A 170 -5.43 -8.72 14.86
CA ALA A 170 -6.55 -9.63 15.06
C ALA A 170 -7.62 -9.58 13.94
N LEU A 171 -7.51 -8.61 13.02
CA LEU A 171 -8.48 -8.41 11.96
C LEU A 171 -8.13 -9.25 10.72
N PRO A 172 -9.10 -9.57 9.87
CA PRO A 172 -8.92 -10.46 8.72
C PRO A 172 -8.25 -9.75 7.53
N ILE A 173 -6.97 -9.41 7.70
CA ILE A 173 -6.11 -8.80 6.67
C ILE A 173 -5.42 -9.91 5.89
N GLY A 174 -5.39 -9.80 4.56
CA GLY A 174 -4.73 -10.73 3.65
C GLY A 174 -3.25 -10.43 3.44
N GLY A 175 -2.81 -9.17 3.56
CA GLY A 175 -1.41 -8.79 3.31
C GLY A 175 -1.08 -7.33 3.58
N LEU A 176 0.21 -7.03 3.42
CA LEU A 176 0.77 -5.67 3.40
C LEU A 176 1.36 -5.39 2.02
N LEU A 177 1.19 -4.17 1.53
CA LEU A 177 1.91 -3.61 0.38
C LEU A 177 2.80 -2.48 0.89
N LEU A 178 4.11 -2.65 0.76
CA LEU A 178 5.07 -1.58 1.01
C LEU A 178 5.37 -0.85 -0.30
N GLU A 179 5.30 0.48 -0.29
CA GLU A 179 5.52 1.29 -1.49
C GLU A 179 6.76 2.15 -1.33
N GLU A 180 7.73 1.95 -2.25
CA GLU A 180 8.96 2.72 -2.31
C GLU A 180 9.02 3.51 -3.63
N ASP A 181 9.51 4.73 -3.59
CA ASP A 181 9.69 5.58 -4.78
C ASP A 181 11.08 5.43 -5.40
N GLU A 182 12.08 5.04 -4.58
CA GLU A 182 13.46 4.85 -4.99
C GLU A 182 13.83 3.36 -4.98
N ALA A 183 14.96 3.02 -5.60
CA ALA A 183 15.48 1.68 -5.51
C ALA A 183 15.85 1.36 -4.04
N ALA A 184 15.20 0.35 -3.47
CA ALA A 184 15.56 -0.15 -2.15
C ALA A 184 16.97 -0.77 -2.22
N SER A 185 17.85 -0.36 -1.32
CA SER A 185 19.16 -1.01 -1.17
C SER A 185 19.01 -2.36 -0.46
N ASP A 186 19.98 -3.27 -0.64
CA ASP A 186 19.98 -4.55 0.10
C ASP A 186 19.94 -4.33 1.61
N GLY A 187 20.63 -3.30 2.12
CA GLY A 187 20.59 -2.91 3.52
C GLY A 187 19.20 -2.45 4.00
N ASP A 188 18.41 -1.81 3.13
CA ASP A 188 17.05 -1.39 3.47
C ASP A 188 16.10 -2.58 3.57
N LEU A 189 16.25 -3.58 2.70
CA LEU A 189 15.47 -4.82 2.77
C LEU A 189 15.76 -5.57 4.07
N GLU A 190 17.04 -5.67 4.47
CA GLU A 190 17.41 -6.27 5.74
C GLU A 190 16.86 -5.48 6.94
N ALA A 191 16.91 -4.16 6.88
CA ALA A 191 16.37 -3.27 7.91
C ALA A 191 14.84 -3.36 8.05
N THR A 192 14.11 -3.85 7.03
CA THR A 192 12.65 -4.09 7.11
C THR A 192 12.25 -5.38 7.81
N ARG A 193 13.20 -6.19 8.28
CA ARG A 193 12.96 -7.47 8.98
C ARG A 193 11.91 -7.39 10.11
N PRO A 194 11.79 -6.32 10.92
CA PRO A 194 10.71 -6.20 11.91
C PRO A 194 9.31 -6.31 11.31
N LEU A 195 9.07 -5.70 10.13
CA LEU A 195 7.79 -5.80 9.42
C LEU A 195 7.57 -7.20 8.84
N VAL A 196 8.60 -7.80 8.27
CA VAL A 196 8.56 -9.18 7.77
C VAL A 196 8.13 -10.14 8.89
N ASN A 197 8.72 -10.00 10.07
CA ASN A 197 8.39 -10.85 11.22
C ASN A 197 6.93 -10.69 11.65
N VAL A 198 6.39 -9.47 11.62
CA VAL A 198 4.98 -9.21 11.91
C VAL A 198 4.08 -9.81 10.84
N ALA A 199 4.38 -9.62 9.56
CA ALA A 199 3.62 -10.20 8.46
C ALA A 199 3.57 -11.75 8.57
N ARG A 200 4.71 -12.38 8.82
CA ARG A 200 4.81 -13.85 9.04
C ARG A 200 4.01 -14.32 10.26
N HIS A 201 4.09 -13.57 11.38
CA HIS A 201 3.35 -13.91 12.61
C HIS A 201 1.83 -13.94 12.37
N TYR A 202 1.31 -12.96 11.65
CA TYR A 202 -0.12 -12.89 11.33
C TYR A 202 -0.50 -13.64 10.05
N ARG A 203 0.47 -14.23 9.36
CA ARG A 203 0.30 -14.92 8.06
C ARG A 203 -0.22 -14.00 6.97
N TRP A 204 0.19 -12.76 6.99
CA TRP A 204 -0.08 -11.80 5.94
C TRP A 204 0.90 -11.97 4.79
N GLY A 205 0.43 -11.89 3.56
CA GLY A 205 1.32 -11.75 2.40
C GLY A 205 2.04 -10.41 2.43
N LEU A 206 3.30 -10.41 2.01
CA LEU A 206 4.12 -9.18 1.96
C LEU A 206 4.51 -8.89 0.51
N ALA A 207 4.00 -7.78 -0.02
CA ALA A 207 4.34 -7.26 -1.33
C ALA A 207 5.16 -5.96 -1.21
N LEU A 208 6.14 -5.79 -2.09
CA LEU A 208 6.89 -4.55 -2.25
C LEU A 208 6.63 -3.98 -3.64
N ARG A 209 6.22 -2.73 -3.73
CA ARG A 209 6.19 -1.94 -4.96
C ARG A 209 7.39 -1.01 -4.99
N GLY A 210 8.22 -1.14 -6.02
CA GLY A 210 9.42 -0.37 -6.20
C GLY A 210 10.50 -1.17 -6.92
N GLN A 211 11.69 -0.64 -6.99
CA GLN A 211 12.84 -1.35 -7.51
C GLN A 211 13.54 -2.04 -6.34
N ALA A 212 13.55 -3.36 -6.32
CA ALA A 212 14.35 -4.13 -5.39
C ALA A 212 15.43 -4.91 -6.15
N ALA A 213 16.58 -5.10 -5.51
CA ALA A 213 17.55 -6.07 -5.99
C ALA A 213 16.93 -7.48 -5.94
N ALA A 214 17.27 -8.32 -6.92
CA ALA A 214 16.77 -9.68 -7.00
C ALA A 214 17.12 -10.47 -5.72
N GLY A 215 16.15 -11.18 -5.14
CA GLY A 215 16.44 -12.23 -4.18
C GLY A 215 16.01 -11.98 -2.74
N SER A 216 14.96 -11.22 -2.49
CA SER A 216 14.39 -11.22 -1.13
C SER A 216 13.46 -12.42 -0.95
N ASP A 217 13.93 -13.52 -0.39
CA ASP A 217 13.15 -14.68 0.06
C ASP A 217 12.11 -14.29 1.16
N GLU A 218 12.12 -13.04 1.55
CA GLU A 218 11.25 -12.50 2.60
C GLU A 218 9.95 -11.90 2.06
N LEU A 219 9.87 -11.66 0.74
CA LEU A 219 8.68 -11.14 0.06
C LEU A 219 7.86 -12.28 -0.57
N ASP A 220 6.55 -12.11 -0.65
CA ASP A 220 5.65 -12.98 -1.43
C ASP A 220 5.42 -12.42 -2.83
N SER A 221 5.60 -11.13 -3.03
CA SER A 221 5.47 -10.48 -4.33
C SER A 221 6.34 -9.22 -4.46
N LEU A 222 6.87 -9.01 -5.67
CA LEU A 222 7.55 -7.78 -6.07
C LEU A 222 6.79 -7.13 -7.23
N ILE A 223 6.52 -5.83 -7.13
CA ILE A 223 5.80 -5.05 -8.14
C ILE A 223 6.76 -4.00 -8.71
N GLY A 224 7.04 -4.07 -10.00
CA GLY A 224 7.95 -3.14 -10.67
C GLY A 224 7.66 -2.98 -12.15
N ALA A 225 8.31 -2.01 -12.80
CA ALA A 225 8.14 -1.73 -14.22
C ALA A 225 8.67 -2.84 -15.16
N ALA A 226 9.56 -3.69 -14.66
CA ALA A 226 10.11 -4.82 -15.40
C ALA A 226 10.19 -6.07 -14.50
N PRO A 227 10.01 -7.27 -15.08
CA PRO A 227 10.15 -8.50 -14.32
C PRO A 227 11.62 -8.70 -13.89
N VAL A 228 11.78 -9.21 -12.67
CA VAL A 228 13.11 -9.60 -12.15
C VAL A 228 13.36 -11.06 -12.51
N ALA A 229 14.53 -11.36 -13.09
CA ALA A 229 14.88 -12.70 -13.50
C ALA A 229 15.20 -13.60 -12.29
N GLY A 230 14.55 -14.76 -12.22
CA GLY A 230 14.83 -15.83 -11.26
C GLY A 230 13.97 -15.77 -9.98
N GLY A 231 13.57 -16.95 -9.49
CA GLY A 231 12.84 -17.15 -8.25
C GLY A 231 11.38 -17.58 -8.43
N ASP A 232 10.80 -18.08 -7.34
CA ASP A 232 9.39 -18.51 -7.26
C ASP A 232 8.47 -17.35 -6.83
N LEU A 233 8.97 -16.13 -6.81
CA LEU A 233 8.28 -14.93 -6.37
C LEU A 233 7.22 -14.51 -7.38
N ALA A 234 5.99 -14.23 -6.93
CA ALA A 234 4.98 -13.63 -7.78
C ALA A 234 5.40 -12.19 -8.20
N GLN A 235 5.26 -11.88 -9.49
CA GLN A 235 5.73 -10.61 -10.04
C GLN A 235 4.60 -9.76 -10.57
N GLY A 236 4.41 -8.59 -9.96
CA GLY A 236 3.52 -7.56 -10.47
C GLY A 236 4.21 -6.69 -11.51
N LEU A 237 3.67 -6.65 -12.73
CA LEU A 237 4.10 -5.68 -13.73
C LEU A 237 3.35 -4.37 -13.48
N ASP A 238 4.07 -3.34 -13.04
CA ASP A 238 3.50 -2.00 -12.92
C ASP A 238 3.37 -1.37 -14.31
N VAL A 239 2.17 -1.46 -14.84
CA VAL A 239 1.81 -0.97 -16.17
C VAL A 239 1.10 0.39 -16.12
N SER A 240 1.20 1.10 -15.01
CA SER A 240 0.49 2.36 -14.82
C SER A 240 0.82 3.37 -15.90
N GLN A 241 2.08 3.54 -16.26
CA GLN A 241 2.49 4.52 -17.26
C GLN A 241 1.99 4.15 -18.67
N GLU A 242 2.23 2.92 -19.11
CA GLU A 242 1.83 2.42 -20.44
C GLU A 242 0.31 2.44 -20.60
N LEU A 243 -0.40 1.94 -19.59
CA LEU A 243 -1.84 1.83 -19.61
C LEU A 243 -2.51 3.20 -19.79
N TRP A 244 -2.12 4.18 -19.01
CA TRP A 244 -2.77 5.51 -19.05
C TRP A 244 -2.26 6.41 -20.17
N SER A 245 -1.09 6.12 -20.75
CA SER A 245 -0.63 6.78 -21.98
C SER A 245 -1.21 6.17 -23.26
N GLY A 246 -1.91 5.03 -23.15
CA GLY A 246 -2.45 4.29 -24.30
C GLY A 246 -1.40 3.45 -25.02
N ALA A 247 -0.20 3.30 -24.48
CA ALA A 247 0.84 2.44 -25.04
C ALA A 247 0.48 0.95 -24.93
N PRO A 248 1.11 0.07 -25.72
CA PRO A 248 0.95 -1.36 -25.58
C PRO A 248 1.42 -1.83 -24.19
N VAL A 249 0.61 -2.65 -23.55
CA VAL A 249 0.96 -3.31 -22.29
C VAL A 249 1.56 -4.68 -22.60
N ALA A 250 2.67 -5.04 -21.94
CA ALA A 250 3.30 -6.35 -22.11
C ALA A 250 2.34 -7.48 -21.67
N GLU A 251 2.40 -8.62 -22.34
CA GLU A 251 1.63 -9.81 -21.95
C GLU A 251 2.19 -10.43 -20.66
N LEU A 252 1.30 -11.00 -19.84
CA LEU A 252 1.68 -11.67 -18.61
C LEU A 252 2.38 -13.00 -18.89
N GLY A 253 3.53 -13.21 -18.29
CA GLY A 253 4.15 -14.53 -18.19
C GLY A 253 3.59 -15.36 -17.02
N ALA A 254 4.10 -16.58 -16.88
CA ALA A 254 3.77 -17.42 -15.73
C ALA A 254 4.23 -16.76 -14.41
N GLY A 255 3.39 -16.78 -13.38
CA GLY A 255 3.68 -16.16 -12.08
C GLY A 255 3.57 -14.64 -12.06
N GLN A 256 2.98 -14.03 -13.11
CA GLN A 256 2.85 -12.58 -13.23
C GLN A 256 1.40 -12.11 -13.14
N PHE A 257 1.23 -10.86 -12.70
CA PHE A 257 -0.04 -10.13 -12.67
C PHE A 257 0.19 -8.66 -13.04
N TYR A 258 -0.84 -7.97 -13.47
CA TYR A 258 -0.78 -6.54 -13.70
C TYR A 258 -0.98 -5.78 -12.39
N PHE A 259 -0.16 -4.78 -12.16
CA PHE A 259 -0.42 -3.72 -11.19
C PHE A 259 -0.68 -2.43 -11.94
N ALA A 260 -1.73 -1.70 -11.54
CA ALA A 260 -2.00 -0.38 -12.10
C ALA A 260 -2.50 0.58 -11.02
N GLU A 261 -1.87 1.74 -10.93
CA GLU A 261 -2.38 2.86 -10.14
C GLU A 261 -3.14 3.81 -11.05
N ILE A 262 -4.41 4.08 -10.74
CA ILE A 262 -5.25 4.95 -11.55
C ILE A 262 -4.92 6.40 -11.22
N PRO A 263 -4.52 7.24 -12.20
CA PRO A 263 -4.23 8.64 -11.98
C PRO A 263 -5.45 9.37 -11.42
N GLU A 264 -5.24 10.25 -10.46
CA GLU A 264 -6.32 11.01 -9.82
C GLU A 264 -7.18 11.75 -10.85
N GLY A 265 -6.55 12.30 -11.89
CA GLY A 265 -7.21 13.07 -12.96
C GLY A 265 -7.77 12.24 -14.12
N ALA A 266 -7.77 10.90 -14.05
CA ALA A 266 -8.24 10.08 -15.17
C ALA A 266 -9.74 10.24 -15.41
N GLU A 267 -10.14 10.19 -16.70
CA GLU A 267 -11.54 10.24 -17.09
C GLU A 267 -12.22 8.87 -16.91
N PRO A 268 -13.44 8.80 -16.33
CA PRO A 268 -14.10 7.53 -16.00
C PRO A 268 -14.28 6.57 -17.17
N GLU A 269 -14.65 7.08 -18.35
CA GLU A 269 -14.82 6.26 -19.55
C GLU A 269 -13.50 5.61 -19.99
N SER A 270 -12.41 6.40 -19.97
CA SER A 270 -11.07 5.92 -20.26
C SER A 270 -10.64 4.84 -19.28
N VAL A 271 -10.89 5.05 -17.98
CA VAL A 271 -10.57 4.06 -16.94
C VAL A 271 -11.26 2.73 -17.22
N LEU A 272 -12.58 2.73 -17.46
CA LEU A 272 -13.32 1.51 -17.72
C LEU A 272 -12.84 0.80 -18.99
N GLN A 273 -12.53 1.55 -20.03
CA GLN A 273 -12.00 1.01 -21.29
C GLN A 273 -10.64 0.33 -21.07
N GLN A 274 -9.70 1.01 -20.38
CA GLN A 274 -8.38 0.46 -20.13
C GLN A 274 -8.43 -0.78 -19.19
N LEU A 275 -9.26 -0.74 -18.16
CA LEU A 275 -9.44 -1.90 -17.28
C LEU A 275 -10.03 -3.11 -18.02
N SER A 276 -10.94 -2.89 -18.97
CA SER A 276 -11.46 -4.00 -19.78
C SER A 276 -10.37 -4.67 -20.63
N ARG A 277 -9.38 -3.92 -21.12
CA ARG A 277 -8.21 -4.45 -21.86
C ARG A 277 -7.32 -5.32 -20.97
N LEU A 278 -7.07 -4.91 -19.72
CA LEU A 278 -6.26 -5.71 -18.79
C LEU A 278 -6.93 -7.03 -18.39
N ARG A 279 -8.26 -7.07 -18.41
CA ARG A 279 -9.04 -8.23 -17.99
C ARG A 279 -9.36 -9.21 -19.13
N ALA A 280 -9.18 -8.78 -20.37
CA ALA A 280 -9.32 -9.63 -21.56
C ALA A 280 -8.13 -10.59 -21.68
#